data_ae94fc2991ea691536f02acee9bb7aa5
#
_entry.id   ae94fc2991ea691536f02acee9bb7aa5
#
_cell.length_a   1.000
_cell.length_b   1.000
_cell.length_c   1.000
_cell.angle_alpha   90.00
_cell.angle_beta   90.00
_cell.angle_gamma   90.00
#
_symmetry.space_group_name_H-M   'P 1'
#
loop_
_entity.id
_entity.type
_entity.pdbx_description
1 polymer ?
#
loop_
_entity_poly.entity_id
_entity_poly.type
_entity_poly.pdbx_seq_one_letter_code
_entity_poly.pdbx_strand_id
1 'polypeptide(L)'
;MRSVKSLFPILVFISFITVVLLKSLNPAIATSNIDIPQLPRPEIRGVWITNNDFDTLKDRAKVQWAMTQLRQLNFNTIYPVIWNSGYVMYPSAVAQRAGIQPFVFQGSDGHDILADLINQAHRQRLLAIPWFEFGFMAPPTSELALNYPQWLTQKQDGTQTSISAAGEVVWLNPFHPEVQQFITNLVVEVVTQYDVDGIQFDDHMSLPHEFGYDPYTIRLYTQETKNPPPTNAQDEAWIKWRADKITALMAQIHQAVKARKPKAIFSVAPNYYDFAYKFQLQDWLAWIGQNIVDELIVQIYRPDLESFVSKISRREIQEAQQKIPTAIGIMTGLRNRPVSMQQIKSQVRATQARGLGVTFFYYETLWNSAPEPANQRLAAFQNFFPTPAFRSAID
;
A
#
# COMPACT_ATOMS: atom_id res chain seq x y z
N MET A 1 -35.73 -17.06 -80.84
CA MET A 1 -35.29 -18.10 -81.79
C MET A 1 -34.48 -19.15 -81.07
N ARG A 2 -34.96 -20.40 -81.15
CA ARG A 2 -34.29 -21.69 -80.96
C ARG A 2 -33.47 -21.90 -79.70
N SER A 3 -33.98 -22.54 -78.61
CA SER A 3 -34.18 -23.96 -78.45
C SER A 3 -32.99 -24.85 -78.86
N VAL A 4 -32.39 -25.55 -77.91
CA VAL A 4 -32.17 -26.98 -77.98
C VAL A 4 -31.97 -27.58 -76.60
N LYS A 5 -32.74 -28.59 -76.32
CA LYS A 5 -32.72 -29.54 -75.19
C LYS A 5 -31.59 -30.56 -75.38
N SER A 6 -31.16 -31.18 -74.26
CA SER A 6 -31.00 -32.63 -74.18
C SER A 6 -30.12 -32.96 -72.98
N LEU A 7 -30.63 -33.65 -72.04
CA LEU A 7 -30.80 -35.11 -71.79
C LEU A 7 -29.67 -35.64 -70.84
N PHE A 8 -30.16 -36.11 -69.70
CA PHE A 8 -29.49 -36.99 -68.70
C PHE A 8 -29.08 -38.34 -69.35
N PRO A 9 -28.16 -39.08 -68.73
CA PRO A 9 -28.64 -40.24 -68.04
C PRO A 9 -28.05 -40.43 -66.61
N ILE A 10 -28.91 -41.00 -65.81
CA ILE A 10 -28.76 -41.58 -64.49
C ILE A 10 -27.83 -42.80 -64.57
N LEU A 11 -26.80 -42.87 -63.75
CA LEU A 11 -26.07 -44.09 -63.47
C LEU A 11 -26.21 -44.41 -61.99
N VAL A 12 -26.98 -45.44 -61.70
CA VAL A 12 -27.12 -46.06 -60.39
C VAL A 12 -25.92 -46.96 -60.16
N PHE A 13 -25.11 -46.65 -59.13
CA PHE A 13 -24.14 -47.59 -58.61
C PHE A 13 -24.60 -48.13 -57.26
N ILE A 14 -24.93 -49.46 -57.31
CA ILE A 14 -25.15 -50.25 -56.09
C ILE A 14 -23.78 -50.61 -55.54
N SER A 15 -23.44 -50.11 -54.35
CA SER A 15 -22.28 -50.57 -53.64
C SER A 15 -22.69 -51.45 -52.48
N PHE A 16 -22.17 -52.65 -52.50
CA PHE A 16 -22.24 -53.65 -51.45
C PHE A 16 -21.58 -53.15 -50.15
N ILE A 17 -22.33 -53.18 -49.07
CA ILE A 17 -21.76 -52.92 -47.71
C ILE A 17 -21.20 -54.22 -47.17
N THR A 18 -19.91 -54.34 -47.15
CA THR A 18 -19.18 -55.38 -46.37
C THR A 18 -18.99 -54.87 -44.97
N VAL A 19 -19.75 -55.38 -44.02
CA VAL A 19 -19.54 -55.08 -42.58
C VAL A 19 -18.35 -55.89 -42.13
N VAL A 20 -17.21 -55.22 -41.93
CA VAL A 20 -16.06 -55.75 -41.22
C VAL A 20 -16.17 -55.34 -39.78
N LEU A 21 -16.44 -56.26 -38.89
CA LEU A 21 -16.35 -56.10 -37.43
C LEU A 21 -14.86 -55.91 -37.02
N LEU A 22 -14.43 -54.67 -36.95
CA LEU A 22 -13.19 -54.29 -36.27
C LEU A 22 -13.48 -54.14 -34.78
N LYS A 23 -13.02 -55.08 -33.97
CA LYS A 23 -12.94 -54.93 -32.52
C LYS A 23 -12.08 -53.70 -32.25
N SER A 24 -12.70 -52.63 -31.74
CA SER A 24 -12.00 -51.46 -31.26
C SER A 24 -11.21 -51.81 -30.01
N LEU A 25 -9.90 -51.92 -30.17
CA LEU A 25 -8.92 -51.76 -29.09
C LEU A 25 -8.98 -50.24 -28.74
N ASN A 26 -9.62 -49.90 -27.63
CA ASN A 26 -9.49 -48.59 -27.04
C ASN A 26 -8.04 -48.48 -26.44
N PRO A 27 -7.16 -47.66 -27.00
CA PRO A 27 -6.01 -47.24 -26.24
C PRO A 27 -6.56 -46.27 -25.19
N ALA A 28 -6.50 -46.65 -23.92
CA ALA A 28 -6.63 -45.71 -22.83
C ALA A 28 -5.53 -44.64 -23.01
N ILE A 29 -5.93 -43.50 -23.60
CA ILE A 29 -5.09 -42.32 -23.60
C ILE A 29 -5.05 -41.91 -22.13
N ALA A 30 -3.98 -42.30 -21.44
CA ALA A 30 -3.59 -41.69 -20.18
C ALA A 30 -3.39 -40.21 -20.49
N THR A 31 -4.39 -39.38 -20.19
CA THR A 31 -4.19 -37.94 -20.09
C THR A 31 -3.21 -37.72 -18.95
N SER A 32 -1.91 -37.74 -19.26
CA SER A 32 -0.91 -37.16 -18.39
C SER A 32 -1.36 -35.69 -18.23
N ASN A 33 -1.85 -35.34 -17.07
CA ASN A 33 -1.96 -33.95 -16.68
C ASN A 33 -0.54 -33.38 -16.80
N ILE A 34 -0.27 -32.73 -17.92
CA ILE A 34 0.89 -31.87 -18.05
C ILE A 34 0.57 -30.75 -17.06
N ASP A 35 1.21 -30.82 -15.90
CA ASP A 35 1.30 -29.70 -14.97
C ASP A 35 1.95 -28.55 -15.76
N ILE A 36 1.12 -27.76 -16.42
CA ILE A 36 1.57 -26.47 -16.97
C ILE A 36 1.99 -25.68 -15.76
N PRO A 37 3.29 -25.34 -15.61
CA PRO A 37 3.73 -24.52 -14.49
C PRO A 37 2.86 -23.27 -14.50
N GLN A 38 1.99 -23.10 -13.49
CA GLN A 38 1.24 -21.86 -13.35
C GLN A 38 2.28 -20.77 -13.24
N LEU A 39 2.24 -19.81 -14.18
CA LEU A 39 3.07 -18.61 -14.09
C LEU A 39 2.86 -18.02 -12.68
N PRO A 40 3.96 -17.71 -11.96
CA PRO A 40 3.86 -17.16 -10.62
C PRO A 40 2.92 -15.96 -10.65
N ARG A 41 1.86 -15.97 -9.84
CA ARG A 41 0.93 -14.84 -9.76
C ARG A 41 1.67 -13.64 -9.17
N PRO A 42 1.41 -12.44 -9.69
CA PRO A 42 1.88 -11.23 -9.03
C PRO A 42 1.35 -11.20 -7.59
N GLU A 43 2.24 -11.15 -6.62
CA GLU A 43 1.89 -11.16 -5.20
C GLU A 43 2.78 -10.19 -4.44
N ILE A 44 2.18 -9.31 -3.66
CA ILE A 44 2.91 -8.44 -2.74
C ILE A 44 3.32 -9.25 -1.52
N ARG A 45 4.62 -9.28 -1.22
CA ARG A 45 5.21 -9.85 -0.01
C ARG A 45 6.11 -8.80 0.61
N GLY A 46 5.49 -7.92 1.37
CA GLY A 46 6.12 -6.71 1.86
C GLY A 46 6.41 -6.70 3.34
N VAL A 47 7.24 -5.75 3.74
CA VAL A 47 7.46 -5.41 5.14
C VAL A 47 7.70 -3.91 5.28
N TRP A 48 7.06 -3.29 6.28
CA TRP A 48 7.39 -1.93 6.70
C TRP A 48 8.66 -1.91 7.55
N ILE A 49 9.50 -0.93 7.30
CA ILE A 49 10.68 -0.63 8.10
C ILE A 49 10.45 0.75 8.71
N THR A 50 10.28 0.78 10.03
CA THR A 50 9.88 1.99 10.76
C THR A 50 11.09 2.67 11.40
N ASN A 51 10.90 3.83 12.03
CA ASN A 51 11.92 4.45 12.86
C ASN A 51 12.26 3.62 14.13
N ASN A 52 11.42 2.66 14.52
CA ASN A 52 11.75 1.69 15.57
C ASN A 52 12.88 0.74 15.14
N ASP A 53 13.06 0.52 13.84
CA ASP A 53 14.13 -0.31 13.27
C ASP A 53 15.49 0.43 13.22
N PHE A 54 15.63 1.54 13.93
CA PHE A 54 16.80 2.38 13.89
C PHE A 54 18.13 1.66 14.13
N ASP A 55 18.16 0.69 15.04
CA ASP A 55 19.38 -0.10 15.31
C ASP A 55 19.83 -0.91 14.08
N THR A 56 18.91 -1.24 13.17
CA THR A 56 19.22 -1.83 11.87
C THR A 56 19.60 -0.74 10.86
N LEU A 57 18.81 0.32 10.77
CA LEU A 57 18.96 1.36 9.75
C LEU A 57 20.28 2.14 9.83
N LYS A 58 20.81 2.38 11.03
CA LYS A 58 22.09 3.10 11.26
C LYS A 58 23.34 2.30 10.91
N ASP A 59 23.23 0.99 10.66
CA ASP A 59 24.36 0.09 10.46
C ASP A 59 24.24 -0.58 9.08
N ARG A 60 25.14 -0.23 8.16
CA ARG A 60 25.18 -0.75 6.81
C ARG A 60 25.27 -2.28 6.71
N ALA A 61 26.01 -2.91 7.63
CA ALA A 61 26.12 -4.37 7.63
C ALA A 61 24.81 -5.03 8.04
N LYS A 62 24.11 -4.44 9.01
CA LYS A 62 22.78 -4.90 9.43
C LYS A 62 21.73 -4.67 8.32
N VAL A 63 21.77 -3.53 7.62
CA VAL A 63 20.90 -3.28 6.47
C VAL A 63 21.13 -4.33 5.38
N GLN A 64 22.40 -4.57 5.02
CA GLN A 64 22.74 -5.59 4.02
C GLN A 64 22.25 -6.99 4.44
N TRP A 65 22.46 -7.35 5.69
CA TRP A 65 22.00 -8.61 6.24
C TRP A 65 20.47 -8.72 6.21
N ALA A 66 19.76 -7.66 6.63
CA ALA A 66 18.32 -7.61 6.61
C ALA A 66 17.73 -7.81 5.21
N MET A 67 18.26 -7.10 4.21
CA MET A 67 17.81 -7.26 2.82
C MET A 67 18.09 -8.66 2.29
N THR A 68 19.25 -9.24 2.61
CA THR A 68 19.61 -10.61 2.24
C THR A 68 18.65 -11.62 2.89
N GLN A 69 18.35 -11.47 4.16
CA GLN A 69 17.41 -12.32 4.89
C GLN A 69 16.00 -12.25 4.30
N LEU A 70 15.49 -11.04 4.06
CA LEU A 70 14.18 -10.85 3.45
C LEU A 70 14.09 -11.53 2.08
N ARG A 71 15.14 -11.41 1.26
CA ARG A 71 15.20 -12.09 -0.03
C ARG A 71 15.20 -13.61 0.10
N GLN A 72 15.96 -14.17 1.02
CA GLN A 72 16.00 -15.63 1.29
C GLN A 72 14.64 -16.17 1.76
N LEU A 73 13.82 -15.32 2.37
CA LEU A 73 12.45 -15.62 2.78
C LEU A 73 11.41 -15.34 1.69
N ASN A 74 11.85 -15.05 0.47
CA ASN A 74 10.99 -14.73 -0.67
C ASN A 74 10.08 -13.51 -0.49
N PHE A 75 10.49 -12.54 0.34
CA PHE A 75 9.95 -11.19 0.28
C PHE A 75 10.34 -10.53 -1.05
N ASN A 76 9.57 -9.54 -1.47
CA ASN A 76 9.82 -8.83 -2.73
C ASN A 76 9.71 -7.31 -2.63
N THR A 77 9.28 -6.77 -1.50
CA THR A 77 9.10 -5.32 -1.33
C THR A 77 9.41 -4.88 0.10
N ILE A 78 10.08 -3.73 0.23
CA ILE A 78 10.22 -3.02 1.50
C ILE A 78 9.56 -1.65 1.40
N TYR A 79 8.96 -1.21 2.52
CA TYR A 79 8.35 0.10 2.69
C TYR A 79 9.07 0.85 3.81
N PRO A 80 10.24 1.47 3.51
CA PRO A 80 10.99 2.20 4.52
C PRO A 80 10.34 3.53 4.84
N VAL A 81 10.25 3.87 6.13
CA VAL A 81 9.75 5.17 6.57
C VAL A 81 10.70 6.28 6.14
N ILE A 82 10.14 7.36 5.60
CA ILE A 82 10.89 8.57 5.21
C ILE A 82 10.30 9.86 5.76
N TRP A 83 9.07 9.80 6.29
CA TRP A 83 8.39 10.92 6.91
C TRP A 83 7.67 10.45 8.18
N ASN A 84 8.13 10.92 9.33
CA ASN A 84 7.58 10.55 10.63
C ASN A 84 7.76 11.70 11.62
N SER A 85 6.78 11.93 12.49
CA SER A 85 6.81 12.93 13.56
C SER A 85 7.13 14.36 13.10
N GLY A 86 6.78 14.72 11.85
CA GLY A 86 7.10 16.03 11.28
C GLY A 86 8.55 16.18 10.79
N TYR A 87 9.28 15.06 10.65
CA TYR A 87 10.66 15.02 10.16
C TYR A 87 10.86 14.06 9.01
N VAL A 88 11.84 14.34 8.18
CA VAL A 88 12.29 13.47 7.08
C VAL A 88 13.45 12.58 7.54
N MET A 89 13.52 11.38 6.96
CA MET A 89 14.55 10.36 7.26
C MET A 89 15.67 10.31 6.22
N TYR A 90 15.83 11.39 5.46
CA TYR A 90 16.83 11.55 4.40
C TYR A 90 17.29 13.00 4.34
N PRO A 91 18.45 13.35 3.78
CA PRO A 91 18.87 14.72 3.54
C PRO A 91 17.88 15.45 2.61
N SER A 92 17.11 16.41 3.15
CA SER A 92 16.05 17.11 2.41
C SER A 92 16.29 18.60 2.35
N ALA A 93 16.44 19.13 1.15
CA ALA A 93 16.48 20.57 0.92
C ALA A 93 15.11 21.23 1.13
N VAL A 94 14.00 20.49 0.94
CA VAL A 94 12.64 20.97 1.20
C VAL A 94 12.44 21.18 2.70
N ALA A 95 12.78 20.19 3.53
CA ALA A 95 12.72 20.30 4.99
C ALA A 95 13.61 21.42 5.52
N GLN A 96 14.83 21.51 5.00
CA GLN A 96 15.77 22.58 5.38
C GLN A 96 15.21 23.98 5.10
N ARG A 97 14.62 24.20 3.92
CA ARG A 97 13.99 25.49 3.59
C ARG A 97 12.78 25.81 4.46
N ALA A 98 12.09 24.78 4.95
CA ALA A 98 11.00 24.92 5.91
C ALA A 98 11.48 25.09 7.36
N GLY A 99 12.78 25.21 7.61
CA GLY A 99 13.32 25.33 8.96
C GLY A 99 13.10 24.09 9.84
N ILE A 100 12.98 22.93 9.21
CA ILE A 100 12.83 21.63 9.86
C ILE A 100 14.14 20.89 9.67
N GLN A 101 14.69 20.37 10.75
CA GLN A 101 15.89 19.54 10.64
C GLN A 101 15.58 18.25 9.91
N PRO A 102 16.40 17.86 8.91
CA PRO A 102 16.35 16.51 8.42
C PRO A 102 16.62 15.57 9.58
N PHE A 103 15.81 14.52 9.74
CA PHE A 103 16.08 13.51 10.75
C PHE A 103 17.35 12.76 10.35
N VAL A 104 18.48 13.38 10.60
CA VAL A 104 19.78 12.69 10.57
C VAL A 104 19.87 11.92 11.86
N PHE A 105 19.81 10.62 11.82
CA PHE A 105 20.05 9.77 12.97
C PHE A 105 21.42 10.12 13.55
N GLN A 106 21.46 10.66 14.76
CA GLN A 106 22.72 10.94 15.43
C GLN A 106 23.56 9.66 15.45
N GLY A 107 24.78 9.71 14.93
CA GLY A 107 25.71 8.60 14.85
C GLY A 107 25.75 7.87 13.51
N SER A 108 25.10 8.36 12.46
CA SER A 108 25.17 7.78 11.12
C SER A 108 26.36 8.25 10.27
N ASP A 109 27.36 8.88 10.84
CA ASP A 109 28.56 9.44 10.18
C ASP A 109 28.23 10.29 8.93
N GLY A 110 27.04 10.89 8.86
CA GLY A 110 26.58 11.73 7.77
C GLY A 110 26.22 10.99 6.47
N HIS A 111 26.16 9.65 6.46
CA HIS A 111 25.74 8.95 5.28
C HIS A 111 24.21 8.96 5.10
N ASP A 112 23.78 8.94 3.84
CA ASP A 112 22.38 8.90 3.46
C ASP A 112 21.82 7.47 3.63
N ILE A 113 21.07 7.26 4.72
CA ILE A 113 20.49 5.97 5.07
C ILE A 113 19.50 5.50 4.02
N LEU A 114 18.71 6.40 3.43
CA LEU A 114 17.73 6.04 2.42
C LEU A 114 18.43 5.55 1.14
N ALA A 115 19.46 6.24 0.69
CA ALA A 115 20.25 5.82 -0.48
C ALA A 115 20.89 4.45 -0.26
N ASP A 116 21.46 4.21 0.93
CA ASP A 116 22.09 2.92 1.25
C ASP A 116 21.06 1.79 1.28
N LEU A 117 19.91 2.03 1.91
CA LEU A 117 18.84 1.04 2.02
C LEU A 117 18.26 0.67 0.64
N ILE A 118 18.00 1.64 -0.24
CA ILE A 118 17.54 1.40 -1.61
C ILE A 118 18.58 0.56 -2.37
N ASN A 119 19.86 0.94 -2.30
CA ASN A 119 20.94 0.20 -2.97
C ASN A 119 21.03 -1.26 -2.48
N GLN A 120 20.92 -1.50 -1.18
CA GLN A 120 20.95 -2.86 -0.64
C GLN A 120 19.69 -3.67 -1.01
N ALA A 121 18.51 -3.04 -1.02
CA ALA A 121 17.28 -3.66 -1.48
C ALA A 121 17.38 -4.10 -2.95
N HIS A 122 17.83 -3.22 -3.84
CA HIS A 122 17.97 -3.50 -5.26
C HIS A 122 19.01 -4.61 -5.54
N ARG A 123 20.11 -4.65 -4.81
CA ARG A 123 21.08 -5.76 -4.90
C ARG A 123 20.44 -7.11 -4.60
N GLN A 124 19.43 -7.14 -3.76
CA GLN A 124 18.65 -8.32 -3.41
C GLN A 124 17.38 -8.49 -4.27
N ARG A 125 17.16 -7.64 -5.27
CA ARG A 125 15.96 -7.64 -6.12
C ARG A 125 14.66 -7.46 -5.30
N LEU A 126 14.71 -6.64 -4.25
CA LEU A 126 13.57 -6.16 -3.52
C LEU A 126 13.20 -4.77 -4.06
N LEU A 127 11.91 -4.51 -4.25
CA LEU A 127 11.44 -3.16 -4.52
C LEU A 127 11.55 -2.31 -3.25
N ALA A 128 11.96 -1.06 -3.40
CA ALA A 128 12.03 -0.07 -2.35
C ALA A 128 11.00 1.03 -2.60
N ILE A 129 9.92 1.04 -1.80
CA ILE A 129 8.81 2.00 -1.91
C ILE A 129 8.80 2.83 -0.62
N PRO A 130 9.47 3.98 -0.56
CA PRO A 130 9.48 4.85 0.62
C PRO A 130 8.08 5.23 1.09
N TRP A 131 7.91 5.29 2.42
CA TRP A 131 6.62 5.39 3.09
C TRP A 131 6.49 6.66 3.93
N PHE A 132 5.45 7.44 3.65
CA PHE A 132 5.02 8.61 4.41
C PHE A 132 4.10 8.18 5.57
N GLU A 133 4.68 7.72 6.68
CA GLU A 133 3.95 7.14 7.80
C GLU A 133 3.03 8.18 8.49
N PHE A 134 3.56 9.35 8.82
CA PHE A 134 2.80 10.35 9.56
C PHE A 134 1.87 11.23 8.68
N GLY A 135 2.02 11.22 7.36
CA GLY A 135 1.16 11.98 6.46
C GLY A 135 1.01 13.45 6.90
N PHE A 136 -0.20 13.84 7.30
CA PHE A 136 -0.50 15.19 7.83
C PHE A 136 -0.39 15.29 9.36
N MET A 137 -0.04 14.23 10.05
CA MET A 137 0.08 14.19 11.51
C MET A 137 1.47 14.63 11.96
N ALA A 138 1.56 15.36 13.06
CA ALA A 138 2.83 15.71 13.69
C ALA A 138 2.65 15.86 15.22
N PRO A 139 3.70 15.67 16.04
CA PRO A 139 3.67 16.08 17.43
C PRO A 139 3.45 17.60 17.57
N PRO A 140 2.72 18.08 18.58
CA PRO A 140 2.49 19.51 18.78
C PRO A 140 3.79 20.28 19.08
N THR A 141 4.83 19.58 19.54
CA THR A 141 6.15 20.12 19.85
C THR A 141 7.13 20.04 18.69
N SER A 142 6.73 19.50 17.53
CA SER A 142 7.59 19.44 16.35
C SER A 142 7.91 20.84 15.82
N GLU A 143 9.10 21.02 15.25
CA GLU A 143 9.48 22.27 14.56
C GLU A 143 8.44 22.67 13.51
N LEU A 144 7.88 21.70 12.79
CA LEU A 144 6.83 21.91 11.80
C LEU A 144 5.60 22.60 12.41
N ALA A 145 5.08 22.08 13.52
CA ALA A 145 3.90 22.62 14.18
C ALA A 145 4.18 24.00 14.80
N LEU A 146 5.38 24.19 15.38
CA LEU A 146 5.79 25.44 16.03
C LEU A 146 6.07 26.55 15.02
N ASN A 147 6.69 26.24 13.88
CA ASN A 147 7.05 27.22 12.85
C ASN A 147 5.84 27.61 11.97
N TYR A 148 4.85 26.72 11.84
CA TYR A 148 3.72 26.90 10.93
C TYR A 148 2.36 26.67 11.63
N PRO A 149 2.04 27.40 12.71
CA PRO A 149 0.77 27.23 13.41
C PRO A 149 -0.44 27.49 12.51
N GLN A 150 -0.30 28.33 11.46
CA GLN A 150 -1.36 28.60 10.46
C GLN A 150 -1.62 27.40 9.53
N TRP A 151 -0.74 26.42 9.48
CA TRP A 151 -0.95 25.17 8.73
C TRP A 151 -1.79 24.15 9.50
N LEU A 152 -2.00 24.37 10.79
CA LEU A 152 -2.73 23.42 11.63
C LEU A 152 -4.24 23.63 11.48
N THR A 153 -4.94 22.52 11.37
CA THR A 153 -6.41 22.52 11.42
C THR A 153 -6.90 22.37 12.85
N GLN A 154 -8.21 22.57 13.06
CA GLN A 154 -8.81 22.49 14.39
C GLN A 154 -10.19 21.82 14.35
N LYS A 155 -10.63 21.36 15.51
CA LYS A 155 -12.00 20.92 15.77
C LYS A 155 -12.94 22.12 15.92
N GLN A 156 -14.24 21.86 16.02
CA GLN A 156 -15.26 22.91 16.13
C GLN A 156 -15.12 23.75 17.40
N ASP A 157 -14.61 23.16 18.47
CA ASP A 157 -14.36 23.85 19.76
C ASP A 157 -13.02 24.64 19.77
N GLY A 158 -12.29 24.65 18.67
CA GLY A 158 -10.98 25.29 18.54
C GLY A 158 -9.80 24.42 18.94
N THR A 159 -10.01 23.21 19.46
CA THR A 159 -8.94 22.28 19.82
C THR A 159 -8.15 21.83 18.59
N GLN A 160 -6.82 21.93 18.63
CA GLN A 160 -5.93 21.54 17.54
C GLN A 160 -5.33 20.13 17.71
N THR A 161 -5.48 19.53 18.89
CA THR A 161 -4.85 18.25 19.22
C THR A 161 -5.85 17.08 19.23
N SER A 162 -5.32 15.90 19.02
CA SER A 162 -5.99 14.62 19.26
C SER A 162 -5.00 13.60 19.82
N ILE A 163 -5.53 12.52 20.39
CA ILE A 163 -4.70 11.40 20.90
C ILE A 163 -4.66 10.32 19.83
N SER A 164 -3.48 9.92 19.42
CA SER A 164 -3.20 8.80 18.52
C SER A 164 -2.41 7.70 19.24
N ALA A 165 -2.10 6.63 18.52
CA ALA A 165 -1.19 5.60 19.02
C ALA A 165 0.24 6.13 19.27
N ALA A 166 0.61 7.23 18.62
CA ALA A 166 1.90 7.92 18.79
C ALA A 166 1.91 8.95 19.93
N GLY A 167 0.79 9.10 20.66
CA GLY A 167 0.60 10.11 21.71
C GLY A 167 -0.25 11.31 21.24
N GLU A 168 -0.05 12.48 21.84
CA GLU A 168 -0.73 13.70 21.43
C GLU A 168 -0.16 14.23 20.11
N VAL A 169 -1.05 14.57 19.18
CA VAL A 169 -0.71 15.02 17.84
C VAL A 169 -1.58 16.20 17.39
N VAL A 170 -1.03 16.98 16.47
CA VAL A 170 -1.72 17.99 15.67
C VAL A 170 -1.83 17.51 14.22
N TRP A 171 -2.69 18.14 13.43
CA TRP A 171 -2.91 17.82 12.04
C TRP A 171 -2.68 19.02 11.15
N LEU A 172 -1.80 18.87 10.16
CA LEU A 172 -1.66 19.82 9.08
C LEU A 172 -2.97 19.82 8.26
N ASN A 173 -3.41 21.00 7.86
CA ASN A 173 -4.62 21.16 7.07
C ASN A 173 -4.40 20.75 5.61
N PRO A 174 -4.93 19.60 5.14
CA PRO A 174 -4.73 19.13 3.77
C PRO A 174 -5.42 20.03 2.72
N PHE A 175 -6.24 20.99 3.15
CA PHE A 175 -6.91 21.94 2.29
C PHE A 175 -6.11 23.23 2.10
N HIS A 176 -5.10 23.46 2.94
CA HIS A 176 -4.26 24.67 2.87
C HIS A 176 -3.22 24.52 1.75
N PRO A 177 -3.13 25.48 0.80
CA PRO A 177 -2.29 25.35 -0.39
C PRO A 177 -0.80 25.22 -0.06
N GLU A 178 -0.30 25.87 0.98
CA GLU A 178 1.10 25.76 1.40
C GLU A 178 1.41 24.36 1.95
N VAL A 179 0.49 23.74 2.67
CA VAL A 179 0.61 22.36 3.16
C VAL A 179 0.64 21.39 1.98
N GLN A 180 -0.27 21.57 1.01
CA GLN A 180 -0.30 20.78 -0.22
C GLN A 180 1.02 20.88 -0.99
N GLN A 181 1.52 22.11 -1.14
CA GLN A 181 2.79 22.35 -1.83
C GLN A 181 3.98 21.75 -1.07
N PHE A 182 4.02 21.89 0.26
CA PHE A 182 5.08 21.34 1.10
C PHE A 182 5.16 19.82 0.99
N ILE A 183 4.04 19.11 1.19
CA ILE A 183 4.00 17.64 1.08
C ILE A 183 4.32 17.18 -0.35
N THR A 184 3.75 17.85 -1.36
CA THR A 184 4.06 17.54 -2.77
C THR A 184 5.56 17.71 -3.07
N ASN A 185 6.17 18.77 -2.55
CA ASN A 185 7.60 19.02 -2.75
C ASN A 185 8.48 17.94 -2.09
N LEU A 186 8.15 17.46 -0.89
CA LEU A 186 8.85 16.35 -0.25
C LEU A 186 8.75 15.07 -1.10
N VAL A 187 7.57 14.75 -1.59
CA VAL A 187 7.34 13.57 -2.44
C VAL A 187 8.14 13.67 -3.74
N VAL A 188 8.07 14.83 -4.42
CA VAL A 188 8.81 15.08 -5.67
C VAL A 188 10.31 15.03 -5.44
N GLU A 189 10.80 15.55 -4.32
CA GLU A 189 12.22 15.48 -3.95
C GLU A 189 12.69 14.02 -3.89
N VAL A 190 11.97 13.15 -3.19
CA VAL A 190 12.32 11.73 -3.04
C VAL A 190 12.33 11.02 -4.39
N VAL A 191 11.28 11.13 -5.20
CA VAL A 191 11.20 10.42 -6.49
C VAL A 191 12.17 10.97 -7.55
N THR A 192 12.71 12.17 -7.32
CA THR A 192 13.70 12.78 -8.20
C THR A 192 15.14 12.43 -7.83
N GLN A 193 15.43 12.40 -6.51
CA GLN A 193 16.80 12.23 -6.02
C GLN A 193 17.20 10.77 -5.83
N TYR A 194 16.21 9.88 -5.62
CA TYR A 194 16.46 8.48 -5.31
C TYR A 194 15.92 7.55 -6.39
N ASP A 195 16.59 6.42 -6.57
CA ASP A 195 16.12 5.35 -7.45
C ASP A 195 15.06 4.48 -6.76
N VAL A 196 13.95 5.10 -6.36
CA VAL A 196 12.83 4.41 -5.72
C VAL A 196 11.94 3.71 -6.74
N ASP A 197 11.31 2.60 -6.37
CA ASP A 197 10.34 1.91 -7.23
C ASP A 197 8.93 2.48 -7.10
N GLY A 198 8.71 3.32 -6.11
CA GLY A 198 7.41 3.95 -5.85
C GLY A 198 7.45 4.86 -4.65
N ILE A 199 6.26 5.23 -4.20
CA ILE A 199 6.02 5.99 -2.97
C ILE A 199 4.75 5.47 -2.31
N GLN A 200 4.72 5.39 -0.98
CA GLN A 200 3.56 4.92 -0.24
C GLN A 200 3.07 5.96 0.76
N PHE A 201 1.76 6.08 0.87
CA PHE A 201 1.07 6.92 1.86
C PHE A 201 0.28 6.06 2.83
N ASP A 202 0.31 6.45 4.11
CA ASP A 202 -0.35 5.75 5.20
C ASP A 202 -1.81 6.21 5.41
N ASP A 203 -2.45 5.61 6.39
CA ASP A 203 -3.76 6.03 6.88
C ASP A 203 -3.75 7.44 7.54
N HIS A 204 -2.56 8.00 7.81
CA HIS A 204 -2.40 9.39 8.26
C HIS A 204 -2.29 10.42 7.10
N MET A 205 -2.29 9.98 5.84
CA MET A 205 -2.52 10.87 4.70
C MET A 205 -4.02 11.18 4.57
N SER A 206 -4.57 11.73 5.64
CA SER A 206 -5.98 11.81 5.99
C SER A 206 -6.25 12.98 6.92
N LEU A 207 -7.51 13.17 7.27
CA LEU A 207 -7.90 14.08 8.34
C LEU A 207 -8.97 13.39 9.19
N PRO A 208 -8.80 13.29 10.53
CA PRO A 208 -9.88 12.80 11.38
C PRO A 208 -11.15 13.65 11.21
N HIS A 209 -12.28 13.00 11.15
CA HIS A 209 -13.56 13.63 10.79
C HIS A 209 -13.98 14.81 11.70
N GLU A 210 -13.44 14.88 12.92
CA GLU A 210 -13.71 15.98 13.86
C GLU A 210 -13.00 17.28 13.47
N PHE A 211 -11.99 17.24 12.59
CA PHE A 211 -11.20 18.40 12.17
C PHE A 211 -11.73 19.03 10.88
N GLY A 212 -11.18 20.19 10.53
CA GLY A 212 -11.58 20.98 9.36
C GLY A 212 -12.44 22.19 9.72
N TYR A 213 -12.44 22.60 10.99
CA TYR A 213 -13.17 23.79 11.45
C TYR A 213 -12.24 24.99 11.70
N ASP A 214 -11.04 24.97 11.11
CA ASP A 214 -10.15 26.12 11.10
C ASP A 214 -10.67 27.25 10.18
N PRO A 215 -10.27 28.51 10.41
CA PRO A 215 -10.76 29.65 9.65
C PRO A 215 -10.54 29.56 8.13
N TYR A 216 -9.46 28.89 7.68
CA TYR A 216 -9.20 28.71 6.26
C TYR A 216 -10.24 27.76 5.64
N THR A 217 -10.43 26.60 6.24
CA THR A 217 -11.37 25.57 5.75
C THR A 217 -12.80 26.06 5.77
N ILE A 218 -13.22 26.76 6.83
CA ILE A 218 -14.56 27.36 6.92
C ILE A 218 -14.81 28.35 5.76
N ARG A 219 -13.84 29.23 5.50
CA ARG A 219 -13.96 30.18 4.37
C ARG A 219 -14.04 29.46 3.04
N LEU A 220 -13.18 28.47 2.80
CA LEU A 220 -13.15 27.71 1.56
C LEU A 220 -14.48 26.98 1.31
N TYR A 221 -14.99 26.27 2.32
CA TYR A 221 -16.27 25.59 2.25
C TYR A 221 -17.43 26.57 1.95
N THR A 222 -17.48 27.69 2.68
CA THR A 222 -18.53 28.72 2.51
C THR A 222 -18.45 29.35 1.13
N GLN A 223 -17.26 29.59 0.59
CA GLN A 223 -17.11 30.13 -0.77
C GLN A 223 -17.62 29.15 -1.84
N GLU A 224 -17.38 27.87 -1.68
CA GLU A 224 -17.77 26.85 -2.66
C GLU A 224 -19.25 26.46 -2.55
N THR A 225 -19.77 26.31 -1.33
CA THR A 225 -21.12 25.77 -1.11
C THR A 225 -22.18 26.84 -0.85
N LYS A 226 -21.76 28.08 -0.54
CA LYS A 226 -22.60 29.20 -0.08
C LYS A 226 -23.30 28.96 1.28
N ASN A 227 -22.86 27.92 2.01
CA ASN A 227 -23.38 27.55 3.33
C ASN A 227 -22.22 27.47 4.34
N PRO A 228 -22.47 27.72 5.64
CA PRO A 228 -21.49 27.41 6.67
C PRO A 228 -21.28 25.88 6.78
N PRO A 229 -20.11 25.42 7.27
CA PRO A 229 -19.92 24.00 7.55
C PRO A 229 -20.96 23.47 8.55
N PRO A 230 -21.43 22.22 8.37
CA PRO A 230 -22.30 21.57 9.34
C PRO A 230 -21.65 21.50 10.73
N THR A 231 -22.45 21.63 11.79
CA THR A 231 -22.01 21.46 13.18
C THR A 231 -21.79 19.99 13.54
N ASN A 232 -22.47 19.08 12.85
CA ASN A 232 -22.20 17.65 12.98
C ASN A 232 -20.98 17.26 12.11
N ALA A 233 -19.89 16.91 12.75
CA ALA A 233 -18.66 16.48 12.06
C ALA A 233 -18.85 15.23 11.18
N GLN A 234 -19.90 14.43 11.44
CA GLN A 234 -20.27 13.24 10.68
C GLN A 234 -21.38 13.49 9.65
N ASP A 235 -21.74 14.74 9.38
CA ASP A 235 -22.65 15.09 8.28
C ASP A 235 -22.10 14.54 6.95
N GLU A 236 -22.95 13.86 6.20
CA GLU A 236 -22.51 13.14 4.98
C GLU A 236 -21.98 14.12 3.90
N ALA A 237 -22.59 15.28 3.74
CA ALA A 237 -22.12 16.27 2.76
C ALA A 237 -20.79 16.88 3.20
N TRP A 238 -20.59 17.07 4.51
CA TRP A 238 -19.34 17.56 5.08
C TRP A 238 -18.20 16.54 5.00
N ILE A 239 -18.47 15.26 5.30
CA ILE A 239 -17.52 14.15 5.08
C ILE A 239 -17.13 14.10 3.61
N LYS A 240 -18.13 14.08 2.71
CA LYS A 240 -17.88 13.97 1.27
C LYS A 240 -17.04 15.14 0.76
N TRP A 241 -17.36 16.37 1.10
CA TRP A 241 -16.60 17.53 0.63
C TRP A 241 -15.14 17.48 1.05
N ARG A 242 -14.86 17.13 2.32
CA ARG A 242 -13.49 17.03 2.82
C ARG A 242 -12.74 15.86 2.18
N ALA A 243 -13.39 14.71 2.01
CA ALA A 243 -12.82 13.54 1.33
C ALA A 243 -12.53 13.83 -0.15
N ASP A 244 -13.41 14.56 -0.85
CA ASP A 244 -13.19 14.99 -2.23
C ASP A 244 -11.96 15.92 -2.34
N LYS A 245 -11.72 16.80 -1.36
CA LYS A 245 -10.53 17.66 -1.32
C LYS A 245 -9.24 16.85 -1.12
N ILE A 246 -9.26 15.85 -0.24
CA ILE A 246 -8.12 14.94 -0.07
C ILE A 246 -7.90 14.13 -1.35
N THR A 247 -8.96 13.66 -2.00
CA THR A 247 -8.88 12.97 -3.29
C THR A 247 -8.22 13.85 -4.36
N ALA A 248 -8.59 15.13 -4.44
CA ALA A 248 -7.97 16.08 -5.38
C ALA A 248 -6.48 16.29 -5.09
N LEU A 249 -6.09 16.37 -3.82
CA LEU A 249 -4.68 16.45 -3.44
C LEU A 249 -3.92 15.17 -3.79
N MET A 250 -4.48 13.99 -3.53
CA MET A 250 -3.86 12.71 -3.90
C MET A 250 -3.66 12.62 -5.41
N ALA A 251 -4.64 13.08 -6.21
CA ALA A 251 -4.51 13.16 -7.67
C ALA A 251 -3.39 14.13 -8.10
N GLN A 252 -3.27 15.28 -7.45
CA GLN A 252 -2.19 16.24 -7.71
C GLN A 252 -0.81 15.64 -7.41
N ILE A 253 -0.65 14.99 -6.26
CA ILE A 253 0.61 14.32 -5.88
C ILE A 253 0.92 13.19 -6.86
N HIS A 254 -0.07 12.37 -7.23
CA HIS A 254 0.09 11.32 -8.23
C HIS A 254 0.61 11.87 -9.57
N GLN A 255 0.00 12.94 -10.09
CA GLN A 255 0.44 13.58 -11.33
C GLN A 255 1.89 14.08 -11.20
N ALA A 256 2.25 14.70 -10.08
CA ALA A 256 3.60 15.19 -9.83
C ALA A 256 4.64 14.05 -9.79
N VAL A 257 4.30 12.91 -9.17
CA VAL A 257 5.12 11.69 -9.14
C VAL A 257 5.29 11.13 -10.55
N LYS A 258 4.18 10.90 -11.27
CA LYS A 258 4.21 10.30 -12.61
C LYS A 258 4.90 11.18 -13.65
N ALA A 259 4.86 12.50 -13.49
CA ALA A 259 5.60 13.44 -14.33
C ALA A 259 7.13 13.32 -14.17
N ARG A 260 7.61 12.87 -13.01
CA ARG A 260 9.04 12.68 -12.72
C ARG A 260 9.49 11.25 -12.97
N LYS A 261 8.70 10.28 -12.51
CA LYS A 261 9.00 8.86 -12.59
C LYS A 261 7.73 8.09 -13.04
N PRO A 262 7.45 8.00 -14.35
CA PRO A 262 6.19 7.43 -14.87
C PRO A 262 5.89 6.01 -14.40
N LYS A 263 6.94 5.21 -14.14
CA LYS A 263 6.84 3.83 -13.68
C LYS A 263 6.79 3.69 -12.14
N ALA A 264 6.88 4.76 -11.38
CA ALA A 264 6.82 4.70 -9.92
C ALA A 264 5.45 4.20 -9.45
N ILE A 265 5.44 3.21 -8.57
CA ILE A 265 4.24 2.68 -7.95
C ILE A 265 3.70 3.72 -6.95
N PHE A 266 2.46 4.16 -7.15
CA PHE A 266 1.76 5.01 -6.20
C PHE A 266 0.93 4.12 -5.26
N SER A 267 1.48 3.81 -4.10
CA SER A 267 0.93 2.87 -3.12
C SER A 267 0.20 3.60 -1.99
N VAL A 268 -0.86 2.99 -1.48
CA VAL A 268 -1.54 3.48 -0.28
C VAL A 268 -1.79 2.36 0.72
N ALA A 269 -1.68 2.68 2.01
CA ALA A 269 -1.86 1.74 3.11
C ALA A 269 -2.93 2.22 4.11
N PRO A 270 -4.21 2.34 3.69
CA PRO A 270 -5.30 2.83 4.52
C PRO A 270 -5.85 1.74 5.46
N ASN A 271 -6.73 2.17 6.38
CA ASN A 271 -7.64 1.28 7.09
C ASN A 271 -8.73 0.69 6.15
N TYR A 272 -9.52 -0.28 6.63
CA TYR A 272 -10.68 -0.78 5.89
C TYR A 272 -11.68 0.34 5.57
N TYR A 273 -12.36 0.23 4.44
CA TYR A 273 -13.03 1.34 3.77
C TYR A 273 -14.00 2.16 4.63
N ASP A 274 -14.93 1.50 5.33
CA ASP A 274 -15.91 2.25 6.14
C ASP A 274 -15.26 3.15 7.18
N PHE A 275 -14.19 2.67 7.82
CA PHE A 275 -13.45 3.45 8.81
C PHE A 275 -12.63 4.54 8.12
N ALA A 276 -11.88 4.19 7.07
CA ALA A 276 -11.04 5.11 6.32
C ALA A 276 -11.87 6.27 5.75
N TYR A 277 -13.03 5.99 5.14
CA TYR A 277 -13.88 7.04 4.56
C TYR A 277 -14.56 7.89 5.62
N LYS A 278 -15.26 7.25 6.61
CA LYS A 278 -16.10 7.97 7.56
C LYS A 278 -15.32 8.71 8.64
N PHE A 279 -14.21 8.16 9.09
CA PHE A 279 -13.47 8.68 10.23
C PHE A 279 -12.12 9.31 9.87
N GLN A 280 -11.56 8.96 8.71
CA GLN A 280 -10.27 9.45 8.24
C GLN A 280 -10.36 10.21 6.90
N LEU A 281 -11.55 10.30 6.29
CA LEU A 281 -11.81 11.01 5.02
C LEU A 281 -10.96 10.51 3.84
N GLN A 282 -10.56 9.22 3.88
CA GLN A 282 -9.83 8.56 2.82
C GLN A 282 -10.79 7.75 1.92
N ASP A 283 -11.16 8.31 0.78
CA ASP A 283 -11.97 7.61 -0.23
C ASP A 283 -11.08 6.83 -1.19
N TRP A 284 -10.41 5.78 -0.67
CA TRP A 284 -9.50 5.00 -1.48
C TRP A 284 -10.20 4.19 -2.60
N LEU A 285 -11.52 3.94 -2.53
CA LEU A 285 -12.25 3.38 -3.67
C LEU A 285 -12.36 4.38 -4.81
N ALA A 286 -12.63 5.66 -4.51
CA ALA A 286 -12.60 6.71 -5.52
C ALA A 286 -11.19 6.90 -6.10
N TRP A 287 -10.13 6.78 -5.28
CA TRP A 287 -8.75 6.87 -5.76
C TRP A 287 -8.41 5.75 -6.75
N ILE A 288 -8.84 4.51 -6.48
CA ILE A 288 -8.69 3.38 -7.40
C ILE A 288 -9.54 3.59 -8.66
N GLY A 289 -10.79 4.04 -8.50
CA GLY A 289 -11.71 4.30 -9.62
C GLY A 289 -11.21 5.39 -10.58
N GLN A 290 -10.43 6.34 -10.08
CA GLN A 290 -9.81 7.44 -10.85
C GLN A 290 -8.38 7.11 -11.33
N ASN A 291 -7.88 5.89 -11.13
CA ASN A 291 -6.52 5.45 -11.45
C ASN A 291 -5.42 6.31 -10.78
N ILE A 292 -5.68 6.81 -9.58
CA ILE A 292 -4.70 7.54 -8.77
C ILE A 292 -3.75 6.55 -8.06
N VAL A 293 -4.24 5.37 -7.70
CA VAL A 293 -3.53 4.36 -6.90
C VAL A 293 -3.19 3.15 -7.74
N ASP A 294 -1.92 2.75 -7.74
CA ASP A 294 -1.40 1.56 -8.43
C ASP A 294 -1.37 0.31 -7.53
N GLU A 295 -1.40 0.50 -6.20
CA GLU A 295 -1.26 -0.57 -5.22
C GLU A 295 -1.99 -0.23 -3.92
N LEU A 296 -2.71 -1.20 -3.36
CA LEU A 296 -3.44 -1.05 -2.10
C LEU A 296 -2.94 -2.06 -1.06
N ILE A 297 -2.64 -1.58 0.17
CA ILE A 297 -2.33 -2.44 1.31
C ILE A 297 -3.26 -2.09 2.47
N VAL A 298 -4.34 -2.84 2.66
CA VAL A 298 -5.32 -2.52 3.72
C VAL A 298 -4.80 -2.99 5.07
N GLN A 299 -4.66 -2.09 6.03
CA GLN A 299 -4.21 -2.37 7.38
C GLN A 299 -5.33 -3.05 8.19
N ILE A 300 -5.17 -4.35 8.49
CA ILE A 300 -6.13 -5.14 9.25
C ILE A 300 -5.48 -5.69 10.52
N TYR A 301 -5.26 -4.82 11.49
CA TYR A 301 -4.65 -5.17 12.77
C TYR A 301 -5.71 -5.66 13.75
N ARG A 302 -5.98 -6.97 13.77
CA ARG A 302 -6.99 -7.60 14.62
C ARG A 302 -6.37 -8.67 15.51
N PRO A 303 -6.80 -8.76 16.78
CA PRO A 303 -6.22 -9.70 17.74
C PRO A 303 -6.67 -11.15 17.52
N ASP A 304 -7.78 -11.36 16.83
CA ASP A 304 -8.36 -12.68 16.58
C ASP A 304 -8.63 -12.92 15.10
N LEU A 305 -8.72 -14.20 14.72
CA LEU A 305 -8.90 -14.62 13.35
C LEU A 305 -10.29 -14.29 12.80
N GLU A 306 -11.33 -14.37 13.62
CA GLU A 306 -12.71 -14.14 13.18
C GLU A 306 -12.90 -12.69 12.75
N SER A 307 -12.53 -11.73 13.59
CA SER A 307 -12.59 -10.31 13.29
C SER A 307 -11.68 -9.95 12.11
N PHE A 308 -10.51 -10.59 11.99
CA PHE A 308 -9.60 -10.42 10.85
C PHE A 308 -10.27 -10.88 9.54
N VAL A 309 -10.80 -12.11 9.51
CA VAL A 309 -11.46 -12.69 8.33
C VAL A 309 -12.69 -11.87 7.93
N SER A 310 -13.49 -11.42 8.90
CA SER A 310 -14.63 -10.52 8.64
C SER A 310 -14.21 -9.26 7.87
N LYS A 311 -13.04 -8.67 8.19
CA LYS A 311 -12.56 -7.45 7.52
C LYS A 311 -11.97 -7.73 6.15
N ILE A 312 -11.14 -8.78 5.98
CA ILE A 312 -10.54 -9.09 4.67
C ILE A 312 -11.54 -9.67 3.65
N SER A 313 -12.73 -10.07 4.11
CA SER A 313 -13.80 -10.57 3.24
C SER A 313 -14.76 -9.49 2.73
N ARG A 314 -14.48 -8.22 3.06
CA ARG A 314 -15.35 -7.12 2.65
C ARG A 314 -15.33 -6.91 1.13
N ARG A 315 -16.47 -6.49 0.59
CA ARG A 315 -16.68 -6.29 -0.83
C ARG A 315 -15.69 -5.29 -1.43
N GLU A 316 -15.37 -4.24 -0.70
CA GLU A 316 -14.48 -3.17 -1.15
C GLU A 316 -13.05 -3.69 -1.42
N ILE A 317 -12.56 -4.65 -0.61
CA ILE A 317 -11.27 -5.30 -0.84
C ILE A 317 -11.32 -6.18 -2.09
N GLN A 318 -12.42 -6.90 -2.31
CA GLN A 318 -12.61 -7.71 -3.51
C GLN A 318 -12.67 -6.85 -4.78
N GLU A 319 -13.37 -5.72 -4.73
CA GLU A 319 -13.43 -4.76 -5.84
C GLU A 319 -12.05 -4.16 -6.15
N ALA A 320 -11.27 -3.82 -5.12
CA ALA A 320 -9.90 -3.33 -5.29
C ALA A 320 -9.00 -4.39 -5.94
N GLN A 321 -9.05 -5.63 -5.43
CA GLN A 321 -8.24 -6.76 -5.93
C GLN A 321 -8.49 -7.06 -7.42
N GLN A 322 -9.69 -6.79 -7.92
CA GLN A 322 -10.02 -6.96 -9.34
C GLN A 322 -9.37 -5.91 -10.24
N LYS A 323 -8.96 -4.78 -9.68
CA LYS A 323 -8.45 -3.62 -10.43
C LYS A 323 -6.95 -3.43 -10.29
N ILE A 324 -6.42 -3.60 -9.08
CA ILE A 324 -5.02 -3.32 -8.75
C ILE A 324 -4.45 -4.39 -7.82
N PRO A 325 -3.12 -4.57 -7.77
CA PRO A 325 -2.44 -5.38 -6.77
C PRO A 325 -2.89 -4.96 -5.36
N THR A 326 -3.41 -5.92 -4.61
CA THR A 326 -3.98 -5.68 -3.28
C THR A 326 -3.38 -6.64 -2.26
N ALA A 327 -2.95 -6.11 -1.13
CA ALA A 327 -2.42 -6.86 -0.01
C ALA A 327 -3.10 -6.49 1.31
N ILE A 328 -2.88 -7.32 2.32
CA ILE A 328 -3.33 -7.07 3.70
C ILE A 328 -2.11 -6.80 4.57
N GLY A 329 -2.17 -5.70 5.32
CA GLY A 329 -1.23 -5.40 6.39
C GLY A 329 -1.54 -6.24 7.61
N ILE A 330 -0.56 -7.04 8.05
CA ILE A 330 -0.65 -7.91 9.24
C ILE A 330 0.33 -7.41 10.29
N MET A 331 -0.17 -7.18 11.50
CA MET A 331 0.67 -6.81 12.64
C MET A 331 1.44 -8.03 13.15
N THR A 332 2.75 -7.94 13.21
CA THR A 332 3.63 -8.99 13.76
C THR A 332 4.04 -8.74 15.21
N GLY A 333 3.71 -7.56 15.73
CA GLY A 333 3.90 -7.14 17.11
C GLY A 333 4.15 -5.64 17.25
N LEU A 334 4.12 -5.20 18.49
CA LEU A 334 4.71 -3.94 18.95
C LEU A 334 5.68 -4.30 20.07
N ARG A 335 6.66 -3.43 20.38
CA ARG A 335 7.66 -3.70 21.42
C ARG A 335 7.05 -4.06 22.78
N ASN A 336 5.90 -3.47 23.09
CA ASN A 336 5.16 -3.71 24.35
C ASN A 336 3.93 -4.63 24.17
N ARG A 337 3.65 -5.10 22.96
CA ARG A 337 2.53 -5.97 22.65
C ARG A 337 2.92 -7.00 21.59
N PRO A 338 3.58 -8.09 21.97
CA PRO A 338 3.99 -9.13 21.06
C PRO A 338 2.80 -9.88 20.46
N VAL A 339 2.95 -10.38 19.23
CA VAL A 339 1.95 -11.21 18.54
C VAL A 339 2.54 -12.59 18.28
N SER A 340 1.79 -13.64 18.61
CA SER A 340 2.23 -15.02 18.46
C SER A 340 2.34 -15.45 17.01
N MET A 341 3.29 -16.33 16.70
CA MET A 341 3.45 -16.89 15.36
C MET A 341 2.21 -17.70 14.93
N GLN A 342 1.48 -18.31 15.87
CA GLN A 342 0.23 -19.00 15.55
C GLN A 342 -0.82 -18.05 14.99
N GLN A 343 -0.99 -16.87 15.59
CA GLN A 343 -1.91 -15.83 15.11
C GLN A 343 -1.48 -15.34 13.73
N ILE A 344 -0.19 -14.97 13.56
CA ILE A 344 0.36 -14.50 12.28
C ILE A 344 0.11 -15.55 11.19
N LYS A 345 0.44 -16.82 11.46
CA LYS A 345 0.26 -17.93 10.51
C LYS A 345 -1.20 -18.09 10.10
N SER A 346 -2.14 -17.97 11.03
CA SER A 346 -3.57 -18.09 10.73
C SER A 346 -4.04 -16.94 9.84
N GLN A 347 -3.61 -15.70 10.11
CA GLN A 347 -3.93 -14.51 9.32
C GLN A 347 -3.31 -14.57 7.92
N VAL A 348 -2.03 -14.98 7.80
CA VAL A 348 -1.36 -15.16 6.51
C VAL A 348 -2.10 -16.18 5.64
N ARG A 349 -2.43 -17.35 6.20
CA ARG A 349 -3.19 -18.39 5.47
C ARG A 349 -4.56 -17.91 5.01
N ALA A 350 -5.29 -17.19 5.87
CA ALA A 350 -6.59 -16.63 5.52
C ALA A 350 -6.50 -15.60 4.38
N THR A 351 -5.42 -14.82 4.36
CA THR A 351 -5.14 -13.82 3.31
C THR A 351 -4.78 -14.51 2.01
N GLN A 352 -3.83 -15.44 2.02
CA GLN A 352 -3.39 -16.19 0.84
C GLN A 352 -4.50 -17.03 0.20
N ALA A 353 -5.40 -17.62 1.03
CA ALA A 353 -6.57 -18.36 0.53
C ALA A 353 -7.52 -17.50 -0.30
N ARG A 354 -7.43 -16.16 -0.22
CA ARG A 354 -8.20 -15.20 -1.02
C ARG A 354 -7.41 -14.63 -2.19
N GLY A 355 -6.18 -15.10 -2.41
CA GLY A 355 -5.30 -14.59 -3.46
C GLY A 355 -4.78 -13.17 -3.20
N LEU A 356 -4.81 -12.69 -1.94
CA LEU A 356 -4.31 -11.39 -1.52
C LEU A 356 -2.84 -11.48 -1.14
N GLY A 357 -2.08 -10.41 -1.42
CA GLY A 357 -0.72 -10.24 -0.93
C GLY A 357 -0.67 -9.99 0.59
N VAL A 358 0.52 -10.01 1.15
CA VAL A 358 0.75 -9.80 2.58
C VAL A 358 1.86 -8.78 2.78
N THR A 359 1.66 -7.84 3.71
CA THR A 359 2.70 -6.93 4.19
C THR A 359 2.71 -6.94 5.71
N PHE A 360 3.91 -7.04 6.30
CA PHE A 360 4.05 -7.18 7.75
C PHE A 360 4.44 -5.85 8.42
N PHE A 361 3.77 -5.51 9.48
CA PHE A 361 4.08 -4.37 10.32
C PHE A 361 4.67 -4.88 11.65
N TYR A 362 5.94 -4.68 11.89
CA TYR A 362 7.04 -4.09 11.13
C TYR A 362 8.30 -4.98 11.25
N TYR A 363 9.43 -4.62 10.62
CA TYR A 363 10.60 -5.49 10.44
C TYR A 363 11.17 -6.06 11.75
N GLU A 364 11.45 -5.23 12.77
CA GLU A 364 12.00 -5.69 14.05
C GLU A 364 11.11 -6.80 14.67
N THR A 365 9.79 -6.64 14.61
CA THR A 365 8.84 -7.56 15.26
C THR A 365 8.62 -8.86 14.48
N LEU A 366 9.22 -9.02 13.32
CA LEU A 366 9.32 -10.32 12.66
C LEU A 366 10.16 -11.29 13.50
N TRP A 367 11.19 -10.78 14.17
CA TRP A 367 12.21 -11.59 14.86
C TRP A 367 12.25 -11.34 16.36
N ASN A 368 12.16 -10.08 16.76
CA ASN A 368 12.33 -9.62 18.13
C ASN A 368 10.99 -9.25 18.77
N SER A 369 11.00 -9.01 20.08
CA SER A 369 9.81 -8.62 20.84
C SER A 369 8.61 -9.55 20.62
N ALA A 370 8.86 -10.87 20.58
CA ALA A 370 7.93 -11.90 20.21
C ALA A 370 7.88 -13.02 21.29
N PRO A 371 6.76 -13.75 21.41
CA PRO A 371 6.65 -14.87 22.35
C PRO A 371 7.59 -16.02 22.01
N GLU A 372 7.82 -16.27 20.72
CA GLU A 372 8.65 -17.36 20.24
C GLU A 372 10.10 -16.89 19.96
N PRO A 373 11.09 -17.78 20.12
CA PRO A 373 12.47 -17.49 19.73
C PRO A 373 12.62 -17.15 18.25
N ALA A 374 13.57 -16.27 17.91
CA ALA A 374 13.79 -15.77 16.55
C ALA A 374 14.00 -16.88 15.50
N ASN A 375 14.69 -17.97 15.85
CA ASN A 375 14.90 -19.11 14.96
C ASN A 375 13.60 -19.86 14.61
N GLN A 376 12.66 -19.98 15.55
CA GLN A 376 11.33 -20.56 15.29
C GLN A 376 10.51 -19.66 14.38
N ARG A 377 10.57 -18.35 14.59
CA ARG A 377 9.88 -17.36 13.72
C ARG A 377 10.46 -17.39 12.32
N LEU A 378 11.79 -17.44 12.18
CA LEU A 378 12.47 -17.56 10.90
C LEU A 378 11.99 -18.79 10.11
N ALA A 379 11.97 -19.97 10.77
CA ALA A 379 11.48 -21.20 10.16
C ALA A 379 10.00 -21.10 9.73
N ALA A 380 9.16 -20.39 10.49
CA ALA A 380 7.77 -20.17 10.13
C ALA A 380 7.64 -19.27 8.89
N PHE A 381 8.41 -18.17 8.80
CA PHE A 381 8.41 -17.29 7.63
C PHE A 381 8.91 -17.98 6.36
N GLN A 382 9.89 -18.89 6.45
CA GLN A 382 10.32 -19.73 5.32
C GLN A 382 9.17 -20.56 4.73
N ASN A 383 8.26 -21.03 5.61
CA ASN A 383 7.10 -21.82 5.19
C ASN A 383 5.94 -20.99 4.63
N PHE A 384 5.90 -19.66 4.85
CA PHE A 384 4.84 -18.81 4.30
C PHE A 384 5.01 -18.60 2.80
N PHE A 385 6.26 -18.48 2.35
CA PHE A 385 6.60 -18.17 0.98
C PHE A 385 7.63 -19.19 0.43
N PRO A 386 7.20 -20.43 0.14
CA PRO A 386 8.13 -21.51 -0.26
C PRO A 386 8.80 -21.24 -1.62
N THR A 387 8.19 -20.41 -2.46
CA THR A 387 8.72 -20.04 -3.78
C THR A 387 8.71 -18.53 -3.98
N PRO A 388 9.62 -17.96 -4.78
CA PRO A 388 9.55 -16.54 -5.14
C PRO A 388 8.22 -16.18 -5.80
N ALA A 389 7.73 -14.96 -5.55
CA ALA A 389 6.60 -14.37 -6.25
C ALA A 389 7.06 -13.20 -7.11
N PHE A 390 6.42 -13.05 -8.27
CA PHE A 390 6.60 -11.88 -9.12
C PHE A 390 5.90 -10.66 -8.51
N ARG A 391 6.55 -9.51 -8.68
CA ARG A 391 5.85 -8.23 -8.66
C ARG A 391 5.64 -7.83 -10.11
N SER A 392 4.41 -7.48 -10.48
CA SER A 392 4.22 -6.79 -11.76
C SER A 392 5.01 -5.49 -11.67
N ALA A 393 6.11 -5.40 -12.44
CA ALA A 393 6.60 -4.10 -12.79
C ALA A 393 5.45 -3.41 -13.55
N ILE A 394 5.19 -2.15 -13.28
CA ILE A 394 4.28 -1.36 -14.11
C ILE A 394 5.03 -1.19 -15.43
N ASP A 395 4.66 -2.01 -16.42
CA ASP A 395 5.24 -1.98 -17.79
C ASP A 395 4.97 -0.63 -18.48
#